data_5bc8889226010029e81404144bfc0e2b
#
_entry.id   5bc8889226010029e81404144bfc0e2b
#
_cell.length_a   1.000
_cell.length_b   1.000
_cell.length_c   1.000
_cell.angle_alpha   90.00
_cell.angle_beta   90.00
_cell.angle_gamma   90.00
#
_symmetry.space_group_name_H-M   'P 1'
#
loop_
_entity.id
_entity.type
_entity.pdbx_description
1 polymer ?
#
loop_
_entity_poly.entity_id
_entity_poly.type
_entity_poly.pdbx_seq_one_letter_code
_entity_poly.pdbx_strand_id
1 'polypeptide(L)'
;MDAPHATLTAREIERYATHGYVVPAFTLPPPRVAALQVALEELLRRNPGVRPEKLVSAHVERAGTGGADNGEGVKGVADFLALARDPDIVGLVSGVLGEDIVLWGAHVFCKPAGEGYETPWHQDGHYWPIRPLATCTVWVAIEDSLVDNGCLRVVPGSHRARALHEHLHEERSDLTLNQRLAAGAFDEADAVDVELRAGQMSLHDVYMIHGANANRSPRRRTGVALRYMPATSLFDRGLRPVEGRSGVPVNFAQRPLWLVRGVDRAGNDFVTGHGPG
;
A
#
# COMPACT_ATOMS: atom_id res chain seq x y z
N MET A 1 20.44 -3.36 -25.59
CA MET A 1 19.51 -4.30 -24.94
C MET A 1 19.47 -3.90 -23.48
N ASP A 2 18.34 -3.42 -23.02
CA ASP A 2 18.18 -3.08 -21.60
C ASP A 2 18.33 -4.37 -20.76
N ALA A 3 18.90 -4.24 -19.58
CA ALA A 3 18.99 -5.36 -18.66
C ALA A 3 17.58 -5.90 -18.34
N PRO A 4 17.40 -7.21 -18.16
CA PRO A 4 16.11 -7.74 -17.80
C PRO A 4 15.65 -7.14 -16.46
N HIS A 5 14.39 -6.73 -16.39
CA HIS A 5 13.78 -6.21 -15.16
C HIS A 5 13.68 -7.30 -14.09
N ALA A 6 13.65 -6.87 -12.83
CA ALA A 6 13.47 -7.80 -11.70
C ALA A 6 12.14 -8.56 -11.81
N THR A 7 12.18 -9.84 -11.51
CA THR A 7 11.01 -10.72 -11.46
C THR A 7 11.08 -11.60 -10.22
N LEU A 8 9.93 -12.05 -9.73
CA LEU A 8 9.90 -13.04 -8.65
C LEU A 8 10.38 -14.40 -9.18
N THR A 9 11.20 -15.08 -8.40
CA THR A 9 11.53 -16.47 -8.62
C THR A 9 10.32 -17.38 -8.37
N ALA A 10 10.32 -18.60 -8.92
CA ALA A 10 9.26 -19.58 -8.66
C ALA A 10 9.04 -19.84 -7.17
N ARG A 11 10.12 -19.86 -6.36
CA ARG A 11 10.04 -20.01 -4.90
C ARG A 11 9.38 -18.81 -4.21
N GLU A 12 9.64 -17.60 -4.69
CA GLU A 12 9.01 -16.39 -4.15
C GLU A 12 7.53 -16.33 -4.49
N ILE A 13 7.14 -16.74 -5.71
CA ILE A 13 5.74 -16.86 -6.13
C ILE A 13 5.01 -17.91 -5.28
N GLU A 14 5.61 -19.08 -5.07
CA GLU A 14 5.07 -20.12 -4.18
C GLU A 14 4.91 -19.62 -2.74
N ARG A 15 5.90 -18.88 -2.24
CA ARG A 15 5.84 -18.28 -0.91
C ARG A 15 4.69 -17.28 -0.80
N TYR A 16 4.51 -16.40 -1.79
CA TYR A 16 3.37 -15.47 -1.84
C TYR A 16 2.04 -16.23 -1.86
N ALA A 17 1.90 -17.23 -2.72
CA ALA A 17 0.68 -18.04 -2.81
C ALA A 17 0.37 -18.80 -1.50
N THR A 18 1.40 -19.25 -0.78
CA THR A 18 1.24 -20.03 0.44
C THR A 18 1.03 -19.18 1.69
N HIS A 19 1.77 -18.08 1.81
CA HIS A 19 1.78 -17.25 3.03
C HIS A 19 1.02 -15.93 2.85
N GLY A 20 0.70 -15.51 1.61
CA GLY A 20 0.03 -14.25 1.30
C GLY A 20 0.96 -13.04 1.27
N TYR A 21 2.24 -13.24 1.50
CA TYR A 21 3.27 -12.21 1.37
C TYR A 21 4.62 -12.81 1.00
N VAL A 22 5.48 -11.94 0.45
CA VAL A 22 6.88 -12.26 0.16
C VAL A 22 7.76 -11.02 0.31
N VAL A 23 8.99 -11.23 0.76
CA VAL A 23 10.08 -10.26 0.66
C VAL A 23 10.98 -10.77 -0.47
N PRO A 24 10.97 -10.12 -1.66
CA PRO A 24 11.81 -10.55 -2.77
C PRO A 24 13.29 -10.30 -2.50
N ALA A 25 14.15 -11.02 -3.19
CA ALA A 25 15.59 -10.79 -3.12
C ALA A 25 16.01 -9.43 -3.72
N PHE A 26 15.17 -8.83 -4.57
CA PHE A 26 15.42 -7.54 -5.19
C PHE A 26 15.42 -6.41 -4.14
N THR A 27 16.39 -5.52 -4.27
CA THR A 27 16.52 -4.31 -3.45
C THR A 27 16.81 -3.11 -4.34
N LEU A 28 16.15 -1.98 -4.08
CA LEU A 28 16.44 -0.73 -4.81
C LEU A 28 17.89 -0.33 -4.61
N PRO A 29 18.58 0.08 -5.68
CA PRO A 29 19.96 0.59 -5.57
C PRO A 29 20.06 1.81 -4.63
N PRO A 30 21.15 1.97 -3.88
CA PRO A 30 21.33 3.08 -2.93
C PRO A 30 21.03 4.48 -3.49
N PRO A 31 21.42 4.83 -4.74
CA PRO A 31 21.06 6.15 -5.30
C PRO A 31 19.56 6.38 -5.44
N ARG A 32 18.79 5.33 -5.70
CA ARG A 32 17.32 5.42 -5.80
C ARG A 32 16.70 5.58 -4.42
N VAL A 33 17.22 4.89 -3.40
CA VAL A 33 16.80 5.06 -2.00
C VAL A 33 17.05 6.51 -1.57
N ALA A 34 18.24 7.08 -1.86
CA ALA A 34 18.55 8.46 -1.54
C ALA A 34 17.60 9.46 -2.23
N ALA A 35 17.26 9.23 -3.50
CA ALA A 35 16.27 10.05 -4.21
C ALA A 35 14.88 9.99 -3.55
N LEU A 36 14.43 8.80 -3.12
CA LEU A 36 13.16 8.64 -2.40
C LEU A 36 13.17 9.33 -1.03
N GLN A 37 14.30 9.36 -0.33
CA GLN A 37 14.45 10.10 0.92
C GLN A 37 14.33 11.62 0.68
N VAL A 38 14.90 12.14 -0.39
CA VAL A 38 14.72 13.55 -0.80
C VAL A 38 13.24 13.82 -1.15
N ALA A 39 12.61 12.95 -1.91
CA ALA A 39 11.19 13.05 -2.26
C ALA A 39 10.28 13.01 -1.02
N LEU A 40 10.64 12.22 0.00
CA LEU A 40 9.94 12.16 1.27
C LEU A 40 10.00 13.51 2.01
N GLU A 41 11.17 14.12 2.12
CA GLU A 41 11.31 15.44 2.77
C GLU A 41 10.49 16.51 2.03
N GLU A 42 10.47 16.48 0.71
CA GLU A 42 9.64 17.37 -0.09
C GLU A 42 8.15 17.12 0.14
N LEU A 43 7.71 15.85 0.21
CA LEU A 43 6.32 15.49 0.52
C LEU A 43 5.91 16.03 1.89
N LEU A 44 6.74 15.84 2.92
CA LEU A 44 6.49 16.35 4.27
C LEU A 44 6.42 17.87 4.28
N ARG A 45 7.34 18.54 3.60
CA ARG A 45 7.38 20.02 3.49
C ARG A 45 6.15 20.60 2.79
N ARG A 46 5.62 19.90 1.77
CA ARG A 46 4.39 20.31 1.06
C ARG A 46 3.11 20.15 1.89
N ASN A 47 3.15 19.31 2.93
CA ASN A 47 1.97 18.91 3.69
C ASN A 47 2.12 19.10 5.21
N PRO A 48 2.47 20.31 5.71
CA PRO A 48 2.81 20.53 7.12
C PRO A 48 1.62 20.32 8.08
N GLY A 49 0.38 20.31 7.56
CA GLY A 49 -0.84 20.10 8.36
C GLY A 49 -1.34 18.65 8.36
N VAL A 50 -0.64 17.75 7.64
CA VAL A 50 -1.04 16.34 7.54
C VAL A 50 -0.10 15.50 8.41
N ARG A 51 -0.67 14.62 9.22
CA ARG A 51 0.17 13.67 9.97
C ARG A 51 1.00 12.81 9.02
N PRO A 52 2.30 12.63 9.30
CA PRO A 52 3.20 11.91 8.39
C PRO A 52 2.79 10.46 8.09
N GLU A 53 2.02 9.83 8.99
CA GLU A 53 1.49 8.49 8.77
C GLU A 53 0.26 8.45 7.83
N LYS A 54 -0.29 9.61 7.45
CA LYS A 54 -1.56 9.72 6.71
C LYS A 54 -1.41 10.41 5.35
N LEU A 55 -0.25 10.26 4.70
CA LEU A 55 0.04 10.87 3.41
C LEU A 55 -0.52 10.01 2.26
N VAL A 56 -1.85 10.05 2.13
CA VAL A 56 -2.61 9.31 1.10
C VAL A 56 -2.42 9.95 -0.27
N SER A 57 -2.40 9.14 -1.34
CA SER A 57 -2.22 9.59 -2.72
C SER A 57 -0.93 10.39 -2.96
N ALA A 58 0.16 10.00 -2.29
CA ALA A 58 1.46 10.65 -2.36
C ALA A 58 2.04 10.77 -3.79
N HIS A 59 1.57 9.95 -4.73
CA HIS A 59 1.96 9.91 -6.15
C HIS A 59 1.18 10.90 -7.03
N VAL A 60 0.20 11.63 -6.49
CA VAL A 60 -0.63 12.57 -7.24
C VAL A 60 -0.22 13.99 -6.90
N GLU A 61 0.41 14.71 -7.84
CA GLU A 61 0.89 16.08 -7.59
C GLU A 61 -0.23 17.10 -7.39
N ARG A 62 -1.43 16.84 -7.90
CA ARG A 62 -2.57 17.72 -7.71
C ARG A 62 -3.17 17.51 -6.33
N ALA A 63 -3.34 18.58 -5.57
CA ALA A 63 -4.16 18.56 -4.39
C ALA A 63 -5.63 18.33 -4.79
N GLY A 64 -6.33 17.47 -4.07
CA GLY A 64 -7.78 17.39 -4.12
C GLY A 64 -8.37 16.89 -5.44
N THR A 65 -7.92 15.74 -5.93
CA THR A 65 -8.52 15.13 -7.12
C THR A 65 -9.69 14.20 -6.80
N GLY A 66 -10.40 14.38 -5.72
CA GLY A 66 -11.50 13.47 -5.48
C GLY A 66 -12.29 13.61 -4.20
N GLY A 67 -12.07 14.64 -3.47
CA GLY A 67 -12.84 14.87 -2.24
C GLY A 67 -11.99 14.74 -0.97
N ALA A 68 -12.29 15.58 -0.03
CA ALA A 68 -11.47 15.82 1.17
C ALA A 68 -11.38 14.64 2.16
N ASP A 69 -12.13 13.62 1.93
CA ASP A 69 -12.52 12.64 2.94
C ASP A 69 -11.55 11.47 3.09
N ASN A 70 -10.65 11.28 2.13
CA ASN A 70 -9.64 10.22 2.20
C ASN A 70 -8.21 10.76 2.22
N GLY A 71 -8.00 11.94 2.75
CA GLY A 71 -6.70 12.59 2.81
C GLY A 71 -6.25 13.22 1.50
N GLU A 72 -7.17 13.50 0.59
CA GLU A 72 -6.88 14.02 -0.76
C GLU A 72 -6.42 15.47 -0.79
N GLY A 73 -6.35 16.15 0.34
CA GLY A 73 -5.61 17.39 0.48
C GLY A 73 -4.10 17.25 0.40
N VAL A 74 -3.57 16.02 0.29
CA VAL A 74 -2.14 15.76 0.16
C VAL A 74 -1.62 16.21 -1.20
N LYS A 75 -0.63 17.08 -1.18
CA LYS A 75 0.13 17.50 -2.36
C LYS A 75 1.24 16.48 -2.61
N GLY A 76 1.04 15.58 -3.57
CA GLY A 76 1.98 14.51 -3.89
C GLY A 76 3.29 15.02 -4.53
N VAL A 77 4.18 14.08 -4.78
CA VAL A 77 5.48 14.27 -5.43
C VAL A 77 5.60 13.24 -6.55
N ALA A 78 6.02 13.67 -7.74
CA ALA A 78 6.11 12.84 -8.95
C ALA A 78 6.98 11.60 -8.79
N ASP A 79 8.00 11.68 -7.94
CA ASP A 79 8.91 10.56 -7.65
C ASP A 79 8.19 9.31 -7.14
N PHE A 80 7.09 9.47 -6.39
CA PHE A 80 6.29 8.33 -5.93
C PHE A 80 5.48 7.68 -7.07
N LEU A 81 5.07 8.46 -8.08
CA LEU A 81 4.48 7.90 -9.29
C LEU A 81 5.55 7.20 -10.13
N ALA A 82 6.73 7.82 -10.28
CA ALA A 82 7.86 7.22 -10.99
C ALA A 82 8.27 5.88 -10.33
N LEU A 83 8.32 5.82 -8.99
CA LEU A 83 8.55 4.58 -8.26
C LEU A 83 7.48 3.52 -8.55
N ALA A 84 6.20 3.91 -8.53
CA ALA A 84 5.10 2.99 -8.78
C ALA A 84 5.03 2.48 -10.23
N ARG A 85 5.65 3.19 -11.16
CA ARG A 85 5.78 2.80 -12.58
C ARG A 85 7.13 2.15 -12.88
N ASP A 86 7.95 1.96 -11.89
CA ASP A 86 9.26 1.36 -12.04
C ASP A 86 9.19 -0.04 -12.64
N PRO A 87 9.90 -0.31 -13.73
CA PRO A 87 9.82 -1.60 -14.42
C PRO A 87 10.23 -2.80 -13.55
N ASP A 88 11.15 -2.62 -12.61
CA ASP A 88 11.55 -3.69 -11.68
C ASP A 88 10.41 -3.99 -10.70
N ILE A 89 9.79 -2.97 -10.10
CA ILE A 89 8.66 -3.15 -9.19
C ILE A 89 7.47 -3.76 -9.93
N VAL A 90 7.14 -3.24 -11.11
CA VAL A 90 6.03 -3.78 -11.93
C VAL A 90 6.33 -5.22 -12.37
N GLY A 91 7.59 -5.55 -12.65
CA GLY A 91 8.04 -6.91 -12.94
C GLY A 91 7.83 -7.88 -11.77
N LEU A 92 8.12 -7.45 -10.54
CA LEU A 92 7.82 -8.27 -9.34
C LEU A 92 6.30 -8.47 -9.18
N VAL A 93 5.50 -7.42 -9.37
CA VAL A 93 4.03 -7.48 -9.26
C VAL A 93 3.44 -8.41 -10.31
N SER A 94 3.99 -8.45 -11.52
CA SER A 94 3.49 -9.34 -12.58
C SER A 94 3.60 -10.82 -12.22
N GLY A 95 4.55 -11.21 -11.36
CA GLY A 95 4.68 -12.56 -10.85
C GLY A 95 3.50 -13.05 -10.01
N VAL A 96 2.65 -12.13 -9.51
CA VAL A 96 1.50 -12.46 -8.64
C VAL A 96 0.15 -11.98 -9.20
N LEU A 97 0.12 -10.91 -9.99
CA LEU A 97 -1.11 -10.39 -10.60
C LEU A 97 -1.28 -10.71 -12.10
N GLY A 98 -0.23 -11.22 -12.75
CA GLY A 98 -0.20 -11.41 -14.20
C GLY A 98 0.26 -10.17 -14.95
N GLU A 99 0.15 -10.18 -16.29
CA GLU A 99 0.79 -9.21 -17.17
C GLU A 99 0.02 -7.89 -17.34
N ASP A 100 -1.27 -7.86 -17.04
CA ASP A 100 -2.11 -6.68 -17.22
C ASP A 100 -2.36 -6.02 -15.85
N ILE A 101 -1.74 -4.86 -15.57
CA ILE A 101 -1.62 -4.29 -14.22
C ILE A 101 -2.02 -2.82 -14.21
N VAL A 102 -2.90 -2.47 -13.28
CA VAL A 102 -3.32 -1.09 -12.98
C VAL A 102 -2.81 -0.68 -11.60
N LEU A 103 -2.11 0.46 -11.53
CA LEU A 103 -1.84 1.18 -10.28
C LEU A 103 -3.10 1.99 -9.92
N TRP A 104 -3.61 1.82 -8.70
CA TRP A 104 -4.78 2.56 -8.24
C TRP A 104 -4.54 3.41 -6.99
N GLY A 105 -3.37 3.32 -6.37
CA GLY A 105 -3.07 4.15 -5.22
C GLY A 105 -1.64 4.01 -4.70
N ALA A 106 -1.18 5.04 -4.00
CA ALA A 106 0.03 4.99 -3.18
C ALA A 106 -0.18 5.77 -1.89
N HIS A 107 0.39 5.28 -0.78
CA HIS A 107 0.27 5.89 0.53
C HIS A 107 1.62 5.83 1.24
N VAL A 108 2.12 6.97 1.71
CA VAL A 108 3.32 7.04 2.53
C VAL A 108 2.94 6.96 4.00
N PHE A 109 3.53 6.00 4.68
CA PHE A 109 3.41 5.77 6.13
C PHE A 109 4.73 6.13 6.81
N CYS A 110 4.83 7.35 7.30
CA CYS A 110 6.01 7.85 7.99
C CYS A 110 5.71 7.94 9.48
N LYS A 111 6.19 6.95 10.28
CA LYS A 111 6.06 6.96 11.74
C LYS A 111 7.17 7.81 12.35
N PRO A 112 6.87 8.98 12.95
CA PRO A 112 7.88 9.79 13.65
C PRO A 112 8.60 9.00 14.75
N ALA A 113 9.81 9.43 15.07
CA ALA A 113 10.57 8.91 16.20
C ALA A 113 9.82 9.17 17.52
N GLY A 114 9.66 8.15 18.35
CA GLY A 114 9.05 8.25 19.68
C GLY A 114 7.52 8.42 19.72
N GLU A 115 6.92 8.97 18.65
CA GLU A 115 5.51 9.37 18.60
C GLU A 115 4.70 8.69 17.50
N GLY A 116 5.32 7.76 16.76
CA GLY A 116 4.65 7.08 15.64
C GLY A 116 3.46 6.24 16.10
N TYR A 117 2.33 6.41 15.42
CA TYR A 117 1.08 5.73 15.75
C TYR A 117 1.12 4.24 15.41
N GLU A 118 0.37 3.47 16.17
CA GLU A 118 0.05 2.08 15.85
C GLU A 118 -0.81 2.02 14.57
N THR A 119 -0.60 0.98 13.75
CA THR A 119 -1.53 0.59 12.69
C THR A 119 -2.29 -0.63 13.19
N PRO A 120 -3.59 -0.50 13.49
CA PRO A 120 -4.38 -1.61 13.98
C PRO A 120 -4.38 -2.78 13.01
N TRP A 121 -4.58 -3.99 13.53
CA TRP A 121 -4.79 -5.18 12.71
C TRP A 121 -6.01 -5.03 11.81
N HIS A 122 -5.82 -5.20 10.50
CA HIS A 122 -6.85 -5.02 9.49
C HIS A 122 -6.56 -5.85 8.24
N GLN A 123 -7.53 -5.85 7.33
CA GLN A 123 -7.39 -6.31 5.95
C GLN A 123 -7.65 -5.13 5.02
N ASP A 124 -6.79 -4.92 4.05
CA ASP A 124 -6.83 -3.76 3.15
C ASP A 124 -8.13 -3.68 2.33
N GLY A 125 -8.63 -4.83 1.86
CA GLY A 125 -9.75 -4.91 0.91
C GLY A 125 -11.14 -4.56 1.44
N HIS A 126 -11.28 -4.29 2.74
CA HIS A 126 -12.58 -4.16 3.40
C HIS A 126 -13.54 -3.15 2.73
N TYR A 127 -13.04 -2.03 2.22
CA TYR A 127 -13.84 -0.97 1.61
C TYR A 127 -13.40 -0.59 0.18
N TRP A 128 -12.49 -1.34 -0.44
CA TRP A 128 -11.98 -0.98 -1.77
C TRP A 128 -12.97 -1.33 -2.89
N PRO A 129 -13.17 -0.41 -3.85
CA PRO A 129 -14.15 -0.56 -4.92
C PRO A 129 -13.60 -1.41 -6.07
N ILE A 130 -12.99 -2.55 -5.80
CA ILE A 130 -12.34 -3.41 -6.80
C ILE A 130 -13.11 -4.72 -6.92
N ARG A 131 -13.54 -5.08 -8.13
CA ARG A 131 -14.37 -6.26 -8.41
C ARG A 131 -13.89 -7.03 -9.65
N PRO A 132 -13.58 -8.33 -9.55
CA PRO A 132 -13.41 -9.07 -8.28
C PRO A 132 -12.31 -8.46 -7.41
N LEU A 133 -12.39 -8.64 -6.09
CA LEU A 133 -11.39 -8.12 -5.17
C LEU A 133 -10.08 -8.90 -5.33
N ALA A 134 -9.12 -8.29 -5.98
CA ALA A 134 -7.78 -8.81 -6.18
C ALA A 134 -6.81 -7.62 -6.21
N THR A 135 -5.86 -7.59 -5.31
CA THR A 135 -4.79 -6.58 -5.33
C THR A 135 -3.51 -7.14 -4.72
N CYS A 136 -2.40 -6.54 -5.13
CA CYS A 136 -1.10 -6.70 -4.50
C CYS A 136 -0.64 -5.33 -4.00
N THR A 137 -0.30 -5.24 -2.73
CA THR A 137 0.38 -4.07 -2.16
C THR A 137 1.88 -4.34 -2.11
N VAL A 138 2.68 -3.47 -2.74
CA VAL A 138 4.14 -3.43 -2.57
C VAL A 138 4.46 -2.39 -1.53
N TRP A 139 5.00 -2.81 -0.40
CA TRP A 139 5.44 -1.92 0.67
C TRP A 139 6.96 -1.75 0.60
N VAL A 140 7.42 -0.58 0.13
CA VAL A 140 8.84 -0.27 -0.05
C VAL A 140 9.36 0.50 1.16
N ALA A 141 10.41 0.00 1.80
CA ALA A 141 11.08 0.69 2.89
C ALA A 141 11.95 1.84 2.35
N ILE A 142 11.59 3.08 2.67
CA ILE A 142 12.40 4.28 2.37
C ILE A 142 13.49 4.46 3.43
N GLU A 143 13.18 4.05 4.66
CA GLU A 143 14.08 3.98 5.81
C GLU A 143 13.99 2.58 6.41
N ASP A 144 14.97 2.19 7.23
CA ASP A 144 14.94 0.91 7.93
C ASP A 144 13.63 0.75 8.71
N SER A 145 12.96 -0.36 8.48
CA SER A 145 11.69 -0.74 9.12
C SER A 145 11.91 -2.03 9.91
N LEU A 146 12.13 -1.89 11.19
CA LEU A 146 12.56 -2.95 12.10
C LEU A 146 11.55 -3.09 13.25
N VAL A 147 11.68 -4.13 14.06
CA VAL A 147 10.78 -4.39 15.21
C VAL A 147 10.71 -3.18 16.13
N ASP A 148 11.86 -2.58 16.48
CA ASP A 148 11.96 -1.49 17.45
C ASP A 148 11.29 -0.18 16.98
N ASN A 149 11.16 0.05 15.66
CA ASN A 149 10.51 1.24 15.12
C ASN A 149 9.15 0.97 14.46
N GLY A 150 8.56 -0.21 14.71
CA GLY A 150 7.20 -0.56 14.31
C GLY A 150 7.10 -0.99 12.84
N CYS A 151 7.86 -2.02 12.45
CA CYS A 151 7.76 -2.66 11.14
C CYS A 151 6.37 -3.24 10.87
N LEU A 152 6.13 -3.62 9.62
CA LEU A 152 4.93 -4.36 9.24
C LEU A 152 4.90 -5.71 9.96
N ARG A 153 3.73 -6.09 10.48
CA ARG A 153 3.43 -7.41 11.02
C ARG A 153 2.32 -8.06 10.19
N VAL A 154 2.45 -9.32 9.90
CA VAL A 154 1.49 -10.08 9.08
C VAL A 154 1.11 -11.39 9.76
N VAL A 155 -0.07 -11.93 9.46
CA VAL A 155 -0.48 -13.28 9.88
C VAL A 155 -0.38 -14.20 8.66
N PRO A 156 0.70 -15.00 8.50
CA PRO A 156 0.93 -15.81 7.32
C PRO A 156 -0.23 -16.79 7.05
N GLY A 157 -0.68 -16.85 5.80
CA GLY A 157 -1.76 -17.75 5.40
C GLY A 157 -3.18 -17.22 5.65
N SER A 158 -3.36 -16.09 6.33
CA SER A 158 -4.67 -15.49 6.61
C SER A 158 -5.46 -15.12 5.34
N HIS A 159 -4.78 -14.89 4.21
CA HIS A 159 -5.38 -14.60 2.91
C HIS A 159 -6.09 -15.80 2.26
N ARG A 160 -5.79 -17.05 2.69
CA ARG A 160 -6.24 -18.27 1.99
C ARG A 160 -7.74 -18.43 1.94
N ALA A 161 -8.44 -17.99 2.97
CA ALA A 161 -9.90 -18.04 3.01
C ALA A 161 -10.56 -17.11 1.99
N ARG A 162 -9.80 -16.13 1.42
CA ARG A 162 -10.30 -15.08 0.53
C ARG A 162 -11.57 -14.41 1.06
N ALA A 163 -11.64 -14.27 2.37
CA ALA A 163 -12.74 -13.69 3.11
C ALA A 163 -12.27 -12.46 3.88
N LEU A 164 -13.12 -11.47 3.93
CA LEU A 164 -12.91 -10.28 4.76
C LEU A 164 -13.62 -10.49 6.10
N HIS A 165 -12.84 -10.40 7.16
CA HIS A 165 -13.37 -10.42 8.52
C HIS A 165 -14.12 -9.12 8.84
N GLU A 166 -14.91 -9.15 9.90
CA GLU A 166 -15.57 -7.96 10.40
C GLU A 166 -14.53 -6.94 10.90
N HIS A 167 -14.68 -5.68 10.47
CA HIS A 167 -13.91 -4.55 10.96
C HIS A 167 -14.80 -3.66 11.82
N LEU A 168 -14.34 -3.36 13.00
CA LEU A 168 -15.02 -2.49 13.95
C LEU A 168 -14.43 -1.08 13.88
N HIS A 169 -15.27 -0.08 14.08
CA HIS A 169 -14.81 1.28 14.25
C HIS A 169 -13.97 1.39 15.53
N GLU A 170 -12.89 2.17 15.47
CA GLU A 170 -11.99 2.42 16.59
C GLU A 170 -11.84 3.93 16.81
N GLU A 171 -12.18 4.38 18.00
CA GLU A 171 -12.22 5.81 18.35
C GLU A 171 -10.87 6.37 18.83
N ARG A 172 -9.89 5.50 19.09
CA ARG A 172 -8.55 5.94 19.52
C ARG A 172 -7.94 6.88 18.49
N SER A 173 -7.50 8.06 18.94
CA SER A 173 -6.91 9.10 18.07
C SER A 173 -5.42 8.87 17.76
N ASP A 174 -4.77 7.96 18.49
CA ASP A 174 -3.35 7.60 18.35
C ASP A 174 -3.12 6.41 17.39
N LEU A 175 -4.02 6.23 16.44
CA LEU A 175 -3.98 5.18 15.42
C LEU A 175 -3.87 5.76 14.01
N THR A 176 -3.22 5.00 13.12
CA THR A 176 -3.16 5.37 11.70
C THR A 176 -4.47 5.14 10.97
N LEU A 177 -5.26 4.17 11.43
CA LEU A 177 -6.59 3.82 10.93
C LEU A 177 -7.59 3.90 12.08
N ASN A 178 -8.83 4.26 11.78
CA ASN A 178 -9.95 4.26 12.73
C ASN A 178 -10.80 2.99 12.65
N GLN A 179 -10.21 1.88 12.27
CA GLN A 179 -10.83 0.57 12.20
C GLN A 179 -9.85 -0.51 12.64
N ARG A 180 -10.37 -1.58 13.21
CA ARG A 180 -9.64 -2.77 13.59
C ARG A 180 -10.46 -4.02 13.36
N LEU A 181 -9.81 -5.17 13.23
CA LEU A 181 -10.51 -6.46 13.19
C LEU A 181 -11.26 -6.73 14.49
N ALA A 182 -12.41 -7.39 14.37
CA ALA A 182 -13.14 -7.91 15.52
C ALA A 182 -12.27 -8.91 16.31
N ALA A 183 -12.50 -9.01 17.62
CA ALA A 183 -11.78 -9.94 18.47
C ALA A 183 -12.03 -11.40 18.03
N GLY A 184 -10.98 -12.21 18.05
CA GLY A 184 -11.05 -13.62 17.64
C GLY A 184 -10.97 -13.87 16.13
N ALA A 185 -10.76 -12.83 15.32
CA ALA A 185 -10.56 -12.99 13.87
C ALA A 185 -9.26 -13.75 13.51
N PHE A 186 -8.27 -13.72 14.39
CA PHE A 186 -6.97 -14.39 14.25
C PHE A 186 -6.31 -14.53 15.64
N ASP A 187 -5.23 -15.33 15.72
CA ASP A 187 -4.35 -15.37 16.91
C ASP A 187 -3.11 -14.49 16.64
N GLU A 188 -2.85 -13.52 17.49
CA GLU A 188 -1.69 -12.63 17.35
C GLU A 188 -0.36 -13.38 17.58
N ALA A 189 -0.37 -14.53 18.23
CA ALA A 189 0.81 -15.38 18.39
C ALA A 189 1.31 -15.94 17.04
N ASP A 190 0.45 -16.03 16.03
CA ASP A 190 0.81 -16.45 14.66
C ASP A 190 1.44 -15.33 13.84
N ALA A 191 1.46 -14.10 14.35
CA ALA A 191 1.99 -12.97 13.61
C ALA A 191 3.52 -13.01 13.52
N VAL A 192 4.03 -12.58 12.36
CA VAL A 192 5.46 -12.43 12.11
C VAL A 192 5.81 -10.99 11.77
N ASP A 193 6.97 -10.56 12.22
CA ASP A 193 7.52 -9.24 11.90
C ASP A 193 8.20 -9.28 10.52
N VAL A 194 7.89 -8.31 9.68
CA VAL A 194 8.49 -8.13 8.36
C VAL A 194 9.50 -7.00 8.44
N GLU A 195 10.72 -7.36 8.86
CA GLU A 195 11.83 -6.41 8.93
C GLU A 195 12.41 -6.15 7.54
N LEU A 196 12.60 -4.88 7.21
CA LEU A 196 13.13 -4.43 5.92
C LEU A 196 14.19 -3.36 6.14
N ARG A 197 15.33 -3.49 5.47
CA ARG A 197 16.29 -2.40 5.33
C ARG A 197 15.84 -1.43 4.26
N ALA A 198 16.31 -0.19 4.31
CA ALA A 198 16.03 0.81 3.29
C ALA A 198 16.32 0.27 1.87
N GLY A 199 15.36 0.42 0.97
CA GLY A 199 15.39 -0.12 -0.39
C GLY A 199 14.80 -1.53 -0.54
N GLN A 200 14.67 -2.31 0.53
CA GLN A 200 13.95 -3.59 0.48
C GLN A 200 12.44 -3.34 0.43
N MET A 201 11.70 -4.38 0.06
CA MET A 201 10.24 -4.29 -0.04
C MET A 201 9.58 -5.63 0.29
N SER A 202 8.30 -5.57 0.63
CA SER A 202 7.43 -6.73 0.73
C SER A 202 6.24 -6.58 -0.22
N LEU A 203 5.76 -7.70 -0.74
CA LEU A 203 4.49 -7.79 -1.48
C LEU A 203 3.51 -8.54 -0.59
N HIS A 204 2.25 -8.07 -0.50
CA HIS A 204 1.20 -8.80 0.22
C HIS A 204 -0.16 -8.72 -0.47
N ASP A 205 -0.96 -9.77 -0.25
CA ASP A 205 -2.29 -9.94 -0.78
C ASP A 205 -3.32 -9.09 -0.03
N VAL A 206 -4.39 -8.68 -0.71
CA VAL A 206 -5.46 -7.84 -0.16
C VAL A 206 -6.20 -8.47 1.04
N TYR A 207 -6.25 -9.78 1.11
CA TYR A 207 -6.88 -10.51 2.21
C TYR A 207 -5.94 -10.78 3.39
N MET A 208 -4.68 -10.35 3.30
CA MET A 208 -3.70 -10.52 4.37
C MET A 208 -4.10 -9.72 5.61
N ILE A 209 -4.19 -10.40 6.75
CA ILE A 209 -4.30 -9.73 8.05
C ILE A 209 -2.93 -9.16 8.40
N HIS A 210 -2.90 -7.83 8.62
CA HIS A 210 -1.66 -7.14 8.93
C HIS A 210 -1.87 -5.93 9.84
N GLY A 211 -0.79 -5.46 10.42
CA GLY A 211 -0.76 -4.31 11.31
C GLY A 211 0.67 -3.83 11.52
N ALA A 212 0.88 -2.91 12.44
CA ALA A 212 2.22 -2.47 12.83
C ALA A 212 2.19 -1.78 14.19
N ASN A 213 3.11 -2.15 15.07
CA ASN A 213 3.25 -1.51 16.38
C ASN A 213 3.55 -0.01 16.27
N ALA A 214 3.27 0.73 17.31
CA ALA A 214 3.69 2.11 17.42
C ALA A 214 5.22 2.25 17.36
N ASN A 215 5.72 3.37 16.82
CA ASN A 215 7.16 3.66 16.85
C ASN A 215 7.50 4.40 18.16
N ARG A 216 8.21 3.73 19.06
CA ARG A 216 8.71 4.32 20.31
C ARG A 216 10.24 4.46 20.31
N SER A 217 10.89 4.12 19.20
CA SER A 217 12.34 4.25 19.02
C SER A 217 12.76 5.70 18.72
N PRO A 218 14.05 6.03 18.86
CA PRO A 218 14.57 7.35 18.50
C PRO A 218 14.73 7.53 16.98
N ARG A 219 14.30 6.59 16.16
CA ARG A 219 14.45 6.61 14.70
C ARG A 219 13.08 6.66 14.02
N ARG A 220 12.95 7.52 13.02
CA ARG A 220 11.78 7.54 12.12
C ARG A 220 11.70 6.22 11.33
N ARG A 221 10.51 5.81 10.95
CA ARG A 221 10.27 4.66 10.08
C ARG A 221 9.34 5.04 8.95
N THR A 222 9.83 5.01 7.73
CA THR A 222 9.04 5.38 6.56
C THR A 222 9.02 4.29 5.51
N GLY A 223 7.83 4.03 5.00
CA GLY A 223 7.62 3.22 3.83
C GLY A 223 6.48 3.76 2.97
N VAL A 224 6.47 3.36 1.71
CA VAL A 224 5.39 3.66 0.77
C VAL A 224 4.71 2.37 0.35
N ALA A 225 3.39 2.31 0.51
CA ALA A 225 2.54 1.25 -0.01
C ALA A 225 2.06 1.64 -1.41
N LEU A 226 2.48 0.89 -2.41
CA LEU A 226 2.06 1.00 -3.80
C LEU A 226 1.01 -0.08 -4.05
N ARG A 227 -0.17 0.32 -4.53
CA ARG A 227 -1.32 -0.57 -4.62
C ARG A 227 -1.70 -0.86 -6.06
N TYR A 228 -1.58 -2.13 -6.44
CA TYR A 228 -1.87 -2.60 -7.79
C TYR A 228 -3.06 -3.54 -7.79
N MET A 229 -3.80 -3.54 -8.89
CA MET A 229 -4.83 -4.52 -9.19
C MET A 229 -4.60 -5.12 -10.56
N PRO A 230 -5.03 -6.37 -10.82
CA PRO A 230 -5.02 -6.89 -12.18
C PRO A 230 -6.03 -6.11 -13.03
N ALA A 231 -5.69 -5.84 -14.28
CA ALA A 231 -6.58 -5.12 -15.19
C ALA A 231 -7.81 -5.95 -15.65
N THR A 232 -7.95 -7.16 -15.12
CA THR A 232 -9.17 -7.98 -15.18
C THR A 232 -10.18 -7.63 -14.08
N SER A 233 -9.78 -6.81 -13.09
CA SER A 233 -10.67 -6.26 -12.08
C SER A 233 -11.15 -4.88 -12.48
N LEU A 234 -12.44 -4.61 -12.26
CA LEU A 234 -13.04 -3.29 -12.44
C LEU A 234 -12.84 -2.46 -11.17
N PHE A 235 -12.37 -1.22 -11.32
CA PHE A 235 -12.43 -0.21 -10.27
C PHE A 235 -13.79 0.49 -10.34
N ASP A 236 -14.73 0.05 -9.51
CA ASP A 236 -16.11 0.54 -9.50
C ASP A 236 -16.21 1.90 -8.81
N ARG A 237 -16.19 2.96 -9.60
CA ARG A 237 -16.28 4.35 -9.12
C ARG A 237 -17.64 4.69 -8.51
N GLY A 238 -18.67 3.91 -8.80
CA GLY A 238 -20.02 4.06 -8.26
C GLY A 238 -20.21 3.41 -6.89
N LEU A 239 -19.29 2.52 -6.52
CA LEU A 239 -19.38 1.82 -5.24
C LEU A 239 -19.09 2.81 -4.10
N ARG A 240 -20.06 2.99 -3.23
CA ARG A 240 -19.92 3.78 -2.01
C ARG A 240 -19.67 2.85 -0.82
N PRO A 241 -18.76 3.20 0.10
CA PRO A 241 -18.69 2.51 1.38
C PRO A 241 -20.05 2.51 2.06
N VAL A 242 -20.42 1.40 2.68
CA VAL A 242 -21.62 1.36 3.51
C VAL A 242 -21.37 2.29 4.70
N GLU A 243 -22.27 3.26 4.91
CA GLU A 243 -22.19 4.16 6.07
C GLU A 243 -21.99 3.34 7.36
N GLY A 244 -21.02 3.75 8.17
CA GLY A 244 -20.73 3.17 9.47
C GLY A 244 -19.74 2.01 9.51
N ARG A 245 -19.29 1.45 8.38
CA ARG A 245 -18.35 0.32 8.41
C ARG A 245 -16.86 0.70 8.43
N SER A 246 -16.47 1.83 7.89
CA SER A 246 -15.05 2.24 7.82
C SER A 246 -14.73 3.48 8.65
N GLY A 247 -15.73 4.18 9.19
CA GLY A 247 -15.55 5.43 9.93
C GLY A 247 -14.91 6.58 9.12
N VAL A 248 -14.50 6.32 7.87
CA VAL A 248 -13.95 7.30 6.95
C VAL A 248 -14.77 7.26 5.68
N PRO A 249 -15.51 8.32 5.34
CA PRO A 249 -16.15 8.42 4.05
C PRO A 249 -15.05 8.56 2.98
N VAL A 250 -14.84 7.51 2.19
CA VAL A 250 -13.86 7.50 1.10
C VAL A 250 -14.57 7.72 -0.23
N ASN A 251 -14.18 8.74 -0.96
CA ASN A 251 -14.70 8.99 -2.30
C ASN A 251 -13.72 8.50 -3.37
N PHE A 252 -14.05 7.38 -4.01
CA PHE A 252 -13.24 6.81 -5.09
C PHE A 252 -13.63 7.32 -6.48
N ALA A 253 -14.68 8.14 -6.62
CA ALA A 253 -15.21 8.56 -7.92
C ALA A 253 -14.17 9.25 -8.82
N GLN A 254 -13.26 10.02 -8.20
CA GLN A 254 -12.21 10.79 -8.90
C GLN A 254 -10.81 10.18 -8.74
N ARG A 255 -10.69 8.96 -8.21
CA ARG A 255 -9.38 8.33 -7.99
C ARG A 255 -8.62 8.14 -9.31
N PRO A 256 -7.40 8.69 -9.48
CA PRO A 256 -6.60 8.44 -10.66
C PRO A 256 -6.18 6.96 -10.75
N LEU A 257 -6.20 6.43 -11.97
CA LEU A 257 -5.73 5.09 -12.30
C LEU A 257 -4.65 5.19 -13.38
N TRP A 258 -3.66 4.29 -13.32
CA TRP A 258 -2.62 4.17 -14.34
C TRP A 258 -2.51 2.72 -14.79
N LEU A 259 -2.68 2.47 -16.09
CA LEU A 259 -2.27 1.21 -16.66
C LEU A 259 -0.74 1.20 -16.73
N VAL A 260 -0.09 0.43 -15.86
CA VAL A 260 1.37 0.40 -15.75
C VAL A 260 2.01 -0.73 -16.55
N ARG A 261 1.21 -1.72 -16.96
CA ARG A 261 1.64 -2.85 -17.81
C ARG A 261 0.44 -3.46 -18.51
N GLY A 262 0.65 -3.96 -19.74
CA GLY A 262 -0.33 -4.74 -20.50
C GLY A 262 -1.51 -3.93 -21.01
N VAL A 263 -2.70 -4.52 -20.98
CA VAL A 263 -3.94 -3.92 -21.50
C VAL A 263 -5.08 -4.04 -20.49
N ASP A 264 -5.98 -3.05 -20.50
CA ASP A 264 -7.18 -3.13 -19.67
C ASP A 264 -8.15 -4.19 -20.19
N ARG A 265 -8.65 -5.02 -19.30
CA ARG A 265 -9.56 -6.14 -19.61
C ARG A 265 -10.97 -5.95 -19.03
N ALA A 266 -11.13 -5.02 -18.11
CA ALA A 266 -12.37 -4.83 -17.36
C ALA A 266 -13.17 -3.60 -17.81
N GLY A 267 -12.63 -2.77 -18.68
CA GLY A 267 -13.25 -1.52 -19.09
C GLY A 267 -13.13 -0.44 -18.01
N ASN A 268 -11.97 -0.34 -17.38
CA ASN A 268 -11.70 0.66 -16.37
C ASN A 268 -11.77 2.08 -16.95
N ASP A 269 -12.35 2.99 -16.17
CA ASP A 269 -12.38 4.41 -16.51
C ASP A 269 -11.07 5.09 -16.06
N PHE A 270 -10.25 5.49 -17.03
CA PHE A 270 -8.98 6.21 -16.84
C PHE A 270 -9.12 7.73 -16.99
N VAL A 271 -10.34 8.27 -17.06
CA VAL A 271 -10.60 9.73 -17.29
C VAL A 271 -9.87 10.61 -16.26
N THR A 272 -9.76 10.13 -15.01
CA THR A 272 -9.08 10.82 -13.92
C THR A 272 -7.66 10.30 -13.68
N GLY A 273 -7.07 9.59 -14.63
CA GLY A 273 -5.73 9.04 -14.56
C GLY A 273 -5.07 9.05 -15.91
N HIS A 274 -4.03 8.27 -16.05
CA HIS A 274 -3.34 8.07 -17.30
C HIS A 274 -3.67 6.67 -17.82
N GLY A 275 -4.43 6.62 -18.89
CA GLY A 275 -4.56 5.43 -19.70
C GLY A 275 -3.21 4.96 -20.23
N PRO A 276 -3.18 3.90 -21.06
CA PRO A 276 -1.96 3.43 -21.70
C PRO A 276 -1.32 4.58 -22.45
N GLY A 277 -0.06 4.88 -22.08
CA GLY A 277 0.80 5.82 -22.79
C GLY A 277 1.45 5.13 -23.97
#